data_24a9329dd2f565016e7c0238abab5c68
#
_entry.id   24a9329dd2f565016e7c0238abab5c68
#
_cell.length_a   1.000
_cell.length_b   1.000
_cell.length_c   1.000
_cell.angle_alpha   90.00
_cell.angle_beta   90.00
_cell.angle_gamma   90.00
#
_symmetry.space_group_name_H-M   'P 1'
#
loop_
_entity.id
_entity.type
_entity.pdbx_description
1 polymer ?
#
loop_
_entity_poly.entity_id
_entity_poly.type
_entity_poly.pdbx_seq_one_letter_code
_entity_poly.pdbx_strand_id
1 'polypeptide(L)'
;MRSAWIEKRKGQANVSQMHYARQGVVTEEMAYVAKRENLPESLVMEEVARGRMIIPANINHANLEPMAIGIASKCKVNANIGASPNASDASEEVKKLQLAVKYGADTVMDLSTGGVNLDEVRTAIINASPVPIGTVPVYQALESVHGSIERLSEDDFLHIIEKHCQQGVDYQTIHAGLLIEHLPKVKGRLTGIVSRGGGILAQWMLYHHKQNPLYTRSEEHTSELQSPCNLVC
;
A
#
# COMPACT_ATOMS: atom_id res chain seq x y z
N MET A 1 11.08 18.70 5.86
CA MET A 1 11.84 18.63 4.58
C MET A 1 10.89 18.34 3.42
N ARG A 2 10.19 17.22 3.41
CA ARG A 2 9.32 16.77 2.31
C ARG A 2 8.09 17.67 2.06
N SER A 3 7.53 18.31 3.10
CA SER A 3 6.39 19.23 2.95
C SER A 3 6.64 20.34 1.93
N ALA A 4 7.87 20.88 1.87
CA ALA A 4 8.24 21.90 0.87
C ALA A 4 8.30 21.33 -0.56
N TRP A 5 8.65 20.04 -0.73
CA TRP A 5 8.67 19.37 -2.03
C TRP A 5 7.25 19.09 -2.53
N ILE A 6 6.36 18.67 -1.61
CA ILE A 6 4.95 18.42 -1.90
C ILE A 6 4.26 19.72 -2.33
N GLU A 7 4.51 20.84 -1.63
CA GLU A 7 3.87 22.12 -1.93
C GLU A 7 4.21 22.61 -3.35
N LYS A 8 5.41 22.36 -3.85
CA LYS A 8 5.80 22.69 -5.25
C LYS A 8 4.96 22.00 -6.31
N ARG A 9 4.35 20.85 -5.97
CA ARG A 9 3.59 20.00 -6.91
C ARG A 9 2.08 20.10 -6.67
N LYS A 10 1.67 20.91 -5.70
CA LYS A 10 0.27 21.13 -5.37
C LYS A 10 -0.50 21.67 -6.57
N GLY A 11 -1.65 21.06 -6.85
CA GLY A 11 -2.50 21.45 -7.99
C GLY A 11 -2.08 20.87 -9.35
N GLN A 12 -1.01 20.07 -9.42
CA GLN A 12 -0.67 19.34 -10.63
C GLN A 12 -1.56 18.10 -10.78
N ALA A 13 -1.95 17.79 -12.02
CA ALA A 13 -2.86 16.68 -12.31
C ALA A 13 -2.24 15.30 -12.04
N ASN A 14 -0.93 15.16 -12.21
CA ASN A 14 -0.19 13.94 -11.91
C ASN A 14 1.08 14.31 -11.14
N VAL A 15 1.23 13.73 -9.96
CA VAL A 15 2.36 13.95 -9.05
C VAL A 15 3.20 12.69 -8.82
N SER A 16 2.97 11.64 -9.64
CA SER A 16 3.70 10.39 -9.49
C SER A 16 5.17 10.55 -9.89
N GLN A 17 6.04 9.81 -9.20
CA GLN A 17 7.48 9.84 -9.49
C GLN A 17 7.76 9.35 -10.92
N MET A 18 7.01 8.36 -11.41
CA MET A 18 7.13 7.87 -12.78
C MET A 18 6.78 8.93 -13.82
N HIS A 19 5.76 9.76 -13.56
CA HIS A 19 5.38 10.86 -14.44
C HIS A 19 6.55 11.82 -14.67
N TYR A 20 7.20 12.27 -13.59
CA TYR A 20 8.35 13.16 -13.69
C TYR A 20 9.57 12.47 -14.33
N ALA A 21 9.83 11.23 -13.97
CA ALA A 21 10.94 10.45 -14.52
C ALA A 21 10.80 10.27 -16.04
N ARG A 22 9.61 10.01 -16.56
CA ARG A 22 9.34 9.91 -18.01
C ARG A 22 9.49 11.23 -18.74
N GLN A 23 9.40 12.35 -18.04
CA GLN A 23 9.70 13.69 -18.60
C GLN A 23 11.19 14.08 -18.48
N GLY A 24 12.03 13.20 -17.96
CA GLY A 24 13.45 13.48 -17.72
C GLY A 24 13.72 14.38 -16.52
N VAL A 25 12.75 14.51 -15.62
CA VAL A 25 12.84 15.35 -14.42
C VAL A 25 13.24 14.52 -13.21
N VAL A 26 14.37 14.82 -12.60
CA VAL A 26 14.79 14.28 -11.31
C VAL A 26 14.07 15.07 -10.21
N THR A 27 13.23 14.38 -9.44
CA THR A 27 12.54 14.98 -8.29
C THR A 27 13.43 15.01 -7.06
N GLU A 28 13.04 15.78 -6.06
CA GLU A 28 13.75 15.81 -4.78
C GLU A 28 13.75 14.45 -4.09
N GLU A 29 12.68 13.66 -4.24
CA GLU A 29 12.61 12.28 -3.73
C GLU A 29 13.60 11.37 -4.45
N MET A 30 13.75 11.48 -5.77
CA MET A 30 14.75 10.72 -6.54
C MET A 30 16.17 11.08 -6.12
N ALA A 31 16.48 12.37 -5.97
CA ALA A 31 17.78 12.84 -5.51
C ALA A 31 18.08 12.35 -4.07
N TYR A 32 17.10 12.36 -3.18
CA TYR A 32 17.23 11.82 -1.83
C TYR A 32 17.52 10.31 -1.85
N VAL A 33 16.77 9.56 -2.66
CA VAL A 33 16.97 8.11 -2.82
C VAL A 33 18.35 7.81 -3.42
N ALA A 34 18.77 8.54 -4.44
CA ALA A 34 20.09 8.38 -5.05
C ALA A 34 21.21 8.50 -4.02
N LYS A 35 21.15 9.50 -3.16
CA LYS A 35 22.10 9.67 -2.04
C LYS A 35 22.02 8.52 -1.05
N ARG A 36 20.82 8.10 -0.64
CA ARG A 36 20.60 7.00 0.33
C ARG A 36 21.11 5.66 -0.18
N GLU A 37 20.88 5.36 -1.46
CA GLU A 37 21.28 4.11 -2.11
C GLU A 37 22.73 4.13 -2.62
N ASN A 38 23.39 5.30 -2.63
CA ASN A 38 24.68 5.54 -3.26
C ASN A 38 24.65 5.22 -4.77
N LEU A 39 23.66 5.73 -5.46
CA LEU A 39 23.43 5.59 -6.90
C LEU A 39 23.46 6.96 -7.59
N PRO A 40 23.80 7.03 -8.89
CA PRO A 40 23.61 8.23 -9.69
C PRO A 40 22.14 8.62 -9.79
N GLU A 41 21.79 9.91 -9.70
CA GLU A 41 20.43 10.40 -9.86
C GLU A 41 19.81 10.02 -11.21
N SER A 42 20.61 10.04 -12.29
CA SER A 42 20.18 9.60 -13.61
C SER A 42 19.73 8.15 -13.64
N LEU A 43 20.45 7.26 -12.94
CA LEU A 43 20.08 5.85 -12.85
C LEU A 43 18.77 5.65 -12.09
N VAL A 44 18.59 6.36 -10.97
CA VAL A 44 17.31 6.31 -10.22
C VAL A 44 16.16 6.77 -11.09
N MET A 45 16.31 7.90 -11.79
CA MET A 45 15.31 8.43 -12.71
C MET A 45 14.99 7.43 -13.84
N GLU A 46 16.01 6.86 -14.49
CA GLU A 46 15.82 5.87 -15.56
C GLU A 46 15.10 4.60 -15.08
N GLU A 47 15.46 4.07 -13.92
CA GLU A 47 14.83 2.87 -13.35
C GLU A 47 13.37 3.15 -12.97
N VAL A 48 13.06 4.33 -12.43
CA VAL A 48 11.69 4.76 -12.15
C VAL A 48 10.90 4.93 -13.46
N ALA A 49 11.47 5.58 -14.47
CA ALA A 49 10.81 5.78 -15.77
C ALA A 49 10.47 4.46 -16.48
N ARG A 50 11.32 3.44 -16.31
CA ARG A 50 11.14 2.09 -16.86
C ARG A 50 10.21 1.20 -16.01
N GLY A 51 9.77 1.65 -14.83
CA GLY A 51 8.96 0.84 -13.91
C GLY A 51 9.74 -0.28 -13.22
N ARG A 52 11.07 -0.19 -13.13
CA ARG A 52 11.92 -1.18 -12.44
C ARG A 52 12.34 -0.73 -11.04
N MET A 53 12.01 0.48 -10.68
CA MET A 53 12.18 1.07 -9.35
C MET A 53 10.96 1.91 -9.01
N ILE A 54 10.53 1.84 -7.77
CA ILE A 54 9.44 2.65 -7.22
C ILE A 54 9.91 3.39 -5.99
N ILE A 55 9.30 4.55 -5.75
CA ILE A 55 9.50 5.35 -4.54
C ILE A 55 8.12 5.51 -3.88
N PRO A 56 7.74 4.61 -2.96
CA PRO A 56 6.46 4.71 -2.26
C PRO A 56 6.49 5.93 -1.35
N ALA A 57 5.73 6.95 -1.70
CA ALA A 57 5.81 8.25 -1.05
C ALA A 57 4.51 9.05 -1.23
N ASN A 58 3.48 8.71 -0.45
CA ASN A 58 2.22 9.41 -0.47
C ASN A 58 2.40 10.89 -0.07
N ILE A 59 1.72 11.80 -0.77
CA ILE A 59 1.79 13.24 -0.50
C ILE A 59 1.24 13.61 0.89
N ASN A 60 0.32 12.81 1.42
CA ASN A 60 -0.27 13.00 2.74
C ASN A 60 0.58 12.40 3.88
N HIS A 61 1.67 11.68 3.56
CA HIS A 61 2.64 11.18 4.53
C HIS A 61 3.82 12.16 4.65
N ALA A 62 3.63 13.25 5.38
CA ALA A 62 4.57 14.37 5.43
C ALA A 62 5.93 14.04 6.08
N ASN A 63 5.94 13.12 7.08
CA ASN A 63 7.13 12.76 7.84
C ASN A 63 8.00 11.69 7.18
N LEU A 64 7.56 11.18 6.03
CA LEU A 64 8.25 10.13 5.30
C LEU A 64 9.66 10.56 4.86
N GLU A 65 10.65 9.71 5.10
CA GLU A 65 11.97 9.74 4.47
C GLU A 65 11.94 8.82 3.24
N PRO A 66 12.02 9.36 2.01
CA PRO A 66 11.92 8.56 0.80
C PRO A 66 12.91 7.41 0.73
N MET A 67 12.46 6.27 0.28
CA MET A 67 13.26 5.10 -0.05
C MET A 67 12.79 4.51 -1.37
N ALA A 68 13.59 3.67 -2.00
CA ALA A 68 13.22 3.01 -3.23
C ALA A 68 13.21 1.48 -3.08
N ILE A 69 12.33 0.86 -3.83
CA ILE A 69 12.28 -0.59 -4.03
C ILE A 69 12.49 -0.85 -5.52
N GLY A 70 13.48 -1.65 -5.87
CA GLY A 70 13.79 -1.95 -7.27
C GLY A 70 15.08 -2.72 -7.45
N ILE A 71 15.32 -3.15 -8.69
CA ILE A 71 16.44 -4.04 -9.04
C ILE A 71 17.80 -3.41 -8.71
N ALA A 72 17.93 -2.11 -8.92
CA ALA A 72 19.20 -1.39 -8.70
C ALA A 72 19.41 -0.97 -7.24
N SER A 73 18.38 -1.02 -6.38
CA SER A 73 18.47 -0.63 -4.98
C SER A 73 18.88 -1.79 -4.09
N LYS A 74 19.36 -1.47 -2.88
CA LYS A 74 19.62 -2.47 -1.82
C LYS A 74 18.33 -3.18 -1.44
N CYS A 75 18.45 -4.43 -0.98
CA CYS A 75 17.31 -5.18 -0.42
C CYS A 75 16.68 -4.42 0.75
N LYS A 76 15.36 -4.43 0.82
CA LYS A 76 14.58 -3.75 1.86
C LYS A 76 13.93 -4.76 2.80
N VAL A 77 13.89 -4.43 4.07
CA VAL A 77 13.23 -5.21 5.12
C VAL A 77 11.86 -4.62 5.39
N ASN A 78 10.81 -5.42 5.19
CA ASN A 78 9.46 -5.07 5.60
C ASN A 78 9.13 -5.71 6.95
N ALA A 79 8.62 -4.93 7.91
CA ALA A 79 8.06 -5.43 9.15
C ALA A 79 6.53 -5.35 9.11
N ASN A 80 5.87 -6.32 9.75
CA ASN A 80 4.43 -6.35 9.88
C ASN A 80 4.04 -5.99 11.32
N ILE A 81 3.09 -5.07 11.46
CA ILE A 81 2.42 -4.73 12.72
C ILE A 81 0.91 -4.84 12.52
N GLY A 82 0.12 -4.68 13.56
CA GLY A 82 -1.33 -4.64 13.41
C GLY A 82 -2.06 -4.89 14.73
N ALA A 83 -3.14 -4.14 14.92
CA ALA A 83 -4.10 -4.33 15.99
C ALA A 83 -5.06 -5.46 15.65
N SER A 84 -5.54 -6.16 16.68
CA SER A 84 -6.56 -7.20 16.58
C SER A 84 -7.67 -6.93 17.59
N PRO A 85 -8.86 -7.56 17.43
CA PRO A 85 -9.98 -7.36 18.35
C PRO A 85 -9.64 -7.61 19.83
N ASN A 86 -8.61 -8.40 20.11
CA ASN A 86 -8.27 -8.83 21.47
C ASN A 86 -7.06 -8.11 22.06
N ALA A 87 -6.34 -7.33 21.27
CA ALA A 87 -5.10 -6.71 21.72
C ALA A 87 -4.71 -5.51 20.85
N SER A 88 -4.16 -4.50 21.54
CA SER A 88 -3.51 -3.34 20.96
C SER A 88 -4.44 -2.15 20.70
N ASP A 89 -3.90 -0.98 20.95
CA ASP A 89 -4.49 0.31 20.65
C ASP A 89 -3.53 1.14 19.76
N ALA A 90 -3.91 2.35 19.39
CA ALA A 90 -3.09 3.22 18.56
C ALA A 90 -1.70 3.49 19.16
N SER A 91 -1.59 3.61 20.49
CA SER A 91 -0.33 3.90 21.17
C SER A 91 0.62 2.71 21.13
N GLU A 92 0.09 1.49 21.27
CA GLU A 92 0.89 0.27 21.16
C GLU A 92 1.35 0.02 19.73
N GLU A 93 0.51 0.27 18.72
CA GLU A 93 0.91 0.14 17.32
C GLU A 93 2.02 1.13 16.95
N VAL A 94 1.97 2.37 17.47
CA VAL A 94 3.08 3.33 17.32
C VAL A 94 4.36 2.83 18.00
N LYS A 95 4.29 2.19 19.16
CA LYS A 95 5.47 1.58 19.79
C LYS A 95 6.04 0.43 18.96
N LYS A 96 5.18 -0.43 18.40
CA LYS A 96 5.61 -1.52 17.49
C LYS A 96 6.30 -0.95 16.23
N LEU A 97 5.73 0.11 15.63
CA LEU A 97 6.35 0.83 14.53
C LEU A 97 7.74 1.34 14.91
N GLN A 98 7.88 2.03 16.04
CA GLN A 98 9.16 2.57 16.51
C GLN A 98 10.20 1.47 16.73
N LEU A 99 9.79 0.33 17.28
CA LEU A 99 10.67 -0.83 17.44
C LEU A 99 11.09 -1.41 16.08
N ALA A 100 10.14 -1.57 15.15
CA ALA A 100 10.45 -2.07 13.80
C ALA A 100 11.50 -1.19 13.10
N VAL A 101 11.29 0.13 13.12
CA VAL A 101 12.23 1.10 12.54
C VAL A 101 13.59 1.06 13.25
N LYS A 102 13.61 1.01 14.60
CA LYS A 102 14.83 0.91 15.39
C LYS A 102 15.66 -0.34 15.04
N TYR A 103 15.00 -1.44 14.70
CA TYR A 103 15.67 -2.68 14.31
C TYR A 103 15.90 -2.83 12.80
N GLY A 104 15.71 -1.75 12.03
CA GLY A 104 16.14 -1.66 10.64
C GLY A 104 15.06 -1.99 9.61
N ALA A 105 13.80 -1.90 9.96
CA ALA A 105 12.74 -1.98 8.96
C ALA A 105 12.80 -0.77 7.99
N ASP A 106 12.84 -1.04 6.71
CA ASP A 106 12.80 -0.04 5.65
C ASP A 106 11.36 0.36 5.29
N THR A 107 10.39 -0.50 5.60
CA THR A 107 8.95 -0.29 5.39
C THR A 107 8.17 -1.08 6.43
N VAL A 108 6.97 -0.65 6.74
CA VAL A 108 6.08 -1.32 7.70
C VAL A 108 4.70 -1.51 7.10
N MET A 109 4.15 -2.72 7.22
CA MET A 109 2.76 -3.01 6.87
C MET A 109 1.87 -3.00 8.10
N ASP A 110 0.83 -2.17 8.07
CA ASP A 110 -0.30 -2.21 9.01
C ASP A 110 -1.31 -3.28 8.55
N LEU A 111 -1.35 -4.38 9.29
CA LEU A 111 -2.25 -5.52 9.07
C LEU A 111 -3.41 -5.54 10.07
N SER A 112 -3.79 -4.41 10.62
CA SER A 112 -4.87 -4.28 11.59
C SER A 112 -6.20 -4.82 11.06
N THR A 113 -6.96 -5.53 11.92
CA THR A 113 -8.13 -6.34 11.53
C THR A 113 -9.32 -6.21 12.48
N GLY A 114 -9.68 -5.00 12.85
CA GLY A 114 -10.89 -4.75 13.66
C GLY A 114 -10.65 -4.71 15.17
N GLY A 115 -11.74 -4.52 15.93
CA GLY A 115 -11.72 -4.37 17.39
C GLY A 115 -11.34 -2.96 17.89
N VAL A 116 -10.82 -2.12 17.01
CA VAL A 116 -10.42 -0.74 17.25
C VAL A 116 -10.84 0.16 16.10
N ASN A 117 -10.79 1.47 16.28
CA ASN A 117 -10.96 2.39 15.16
C ASN A 117 -9.73 2.30 14.23
N LEU A 118 -9.84 1.52 13.15
CA LEU A 118 -8.75 1.26 12.21
C LEU A 118 -8.20 2.54 11.57
N ASP A 119 -9.07 3.53 11.35
CA ASP A 119 -8.67 4.80 10.74
C ASP A 119 -7.82 5.64 11.70
N GLU A 120 -8.17 5.65 12.97
CA GLU A 120 -7.42 6.34 14.02
C GLU A 120 -6.05 5.69 14.23
N VAL A 121 -6.01 4.36 14.33
CA VAL A 121 -4.78 3.59 14.46
C VAL A 121 -3.84 3.87 13.27
N ARG A 122 -4.34 3.79 12.05
CA ARG A 122 -3.56 4.05 10.83
C ARG A 122 -3.04 5.48 10.78
N THR A 123 -3.89 6.44 11.12
CA THR A 123 -3.49 7.86 11.16
C THR A 123 -2.36 8.08 12.17
N ALA A 124 -2.42 7.45 13.35
CA ALA A 124 -1.36 7.53 14.34
C ALA A 124 -0.05 6.90 13.84
N ILE A 125 -0.13 5.73 13.19
CA ILE A 125 1.02 5.04 12.58
C ILE A 125 1.68 5.92 11.50
N ILE A 126 0.90 6.44 10.54
CA ILE A 126 1.42 7.28 9.44
C ILE A 126 2.07 8.56 9.97
N ASN A 127 1.43 9.23 10.91
CA ASN A 127 1.97 10.47 11.50
C ASN A 127 3.28 10.24 12.27
N ALA A 128 3.47 9.05 12.84
CA ALA A 128 4.68 8.71 13.60
C ALA A 128 5.78 8.08 12.74
N SER A 129 5.48 7.66 11.51
CA SER A 129 6.41 6.87 10.69
C SER A 129 7.38 7.73 9.87
N PRO A 130 8.69 7.43 9.93
CA PRO A 130 9.66 7.94 8.96
C PRO A 130 9.83 7.02 7.75
N VAL A 131 9.20 5.83 7.74
CA VAL A 131 9.31 4.84 6.65
C VAL A 131 7.96 4.63 5.97
N PRO A 132 7.93 4.16 4.71
CA PRO A 132 6.67 3.89 4.02
C PRO A 132 5.77 2.93 4.77
N ILE A 133 4.48 3.25 4.80
CA ILE A 133 3.44 2.43 5.40
C ILE A 133 2.61 1.75 4.32
N GLY A 134 2.54 0.42 4.41
CA GLY A 134 1.69 -0.42 3.56
C GLY A 134 0.45 -0.90 4.28
N THR A 135 -0.61 -1.25 3.53
CA THR A 135 -1.85 -1.82 4.08
C THR A 135 -2.41 -2.93 3.19
N VAL A 136 -3.42 -3.62 3.71
CA VAL A 136 -4.19 -4.66 3.00
C VAL A 136 -5.67 -4.27 3.01
N PRO A 137 -6.16 -3.52 2.02
CA PRO A 137 -7.51 -2.93 2.04
C PRO A 137 -8.65 -3.92 2.21
N VAL A 138 -8.52 -5.13 1.69
CA VAL A 138 -9.55 -6.16 1.79
C VAL A 138 -9.95 -6.50 3.24
N TYR A 139 -9.06 -6.28 4.20
CA TYR A 139 -9.38 -6.54 5.62
C TYR A 139 -10.37 -5.50 6.14
N GLN A 140 -10.12 -4.22 5.88
CA GLN A 140 -11.03 -3.16 6.30
C GLN A 140 -12.33 -3.16 5.47
N ALA A 141 -12.29 -3.53 4.20
CA ALA A 141 -13.49 -3.68 3.38
C ALA A 141 -14.45 -4.72 4.00
N LEU A 142 -13.93 -5.86 4.45
CA LEU A 142 -14.76 -6.85 5.15
C LEU A 142 -15.25 -6.34 6.52
N GLU A 143 -14.41 -5.63 7.26
CA GLU A 143 -14.78 -5.06 8.56
C GLU A 143 -15.88 -3.99 8.43
N SER A 144 -15.86 -3.17 7.37
CA SER A 144 -16.87 -2.13 7.15
C SER A 144 -18.30 -2.67 7.02
N VAL A 145 -18.43 -3.93 6.61
CA VAL A 145 -19.70 -4.67 6.53
C VAL A 145 -19.88 -5.68 7.67
N HIS A 146 -19.16 -5.50 8.78
CA HIS A 146 -19.22 -6.37 9.98
C HIS A 146 -18.94 -7.84 9.67
N GLY A 147 -18.01 -8.12 8.76
CA GLY A 147 -17.62 -9.47 8.38
C GLY A 147 -18.58 -10.20 7.43
N SER A 148 -19.63 -9.54 6.94
CA SER A 148 -20.63 -10.17 6.05
C SER A 148 -20.18 -10.12 4.60
N ILE A 149 -19.75 -11.25 4.05
CA ILE A 149 -19.41 -11.38 2.61
C ILE A 149 -20.63 -11.03 1.73
N GLU A 150 -21.83 -11.31 2.17
CA GLU A 150 -23.08 -11.04 1.44
C GLU A 150 -23.31 -9.56 1.19
N ARG A 151 -22.92 -8.72 2.15
CA ARG A 151 -23.10 -7.27 2.10
C ARG A 151 -21.93 -6.56 1.44
N LEU A 152 -20.80 -7.24 1.27
CA LEU A 152 -19.60 -6.68 0.72
C LEU A 152 -19.75 -6.50 -0.81
N SER A 153 -19.82 -5.27 -1.27
CA SER A 153 -19.94 -4.93 -2.68
C SER A 153 -18.58 -4.74 -3.37
N GLU A 154 -18.57 -4.68 -4.70
CA GLU A 154 -17.38 -4.35 -5.49
C GLU A 154 -16.86 -2.94 -5.14
N ASP A 155 -17.77 -2.00 -4.96
CA ASP A 155 -17.44 -0.61 -4.67
C ASP A 155 -16.86 -0.43 -3.25
N ASP A 156 -17.20 -1.28 -2.29
CA ASP A 156 -16.62 -1.24 -0.96
C ASP A 156 -15.09 -1.50 -1.00
N PHE A 157 -14.63 -2.41 -1.85
CA PHE A 157 -13.19 -2.63 -2.03
C PHE A 157 -12.49 -1.38 -2.55
N LEU A 158 -13.04 -0.74 -3.59
CA LEU A 158 -12.43 0.45 -4.20
C LEU A 158 -12.49 1.65 -3.27
N HIS A 159 -13.61 1.84 -2.59
CA HIS A 159 -13.76 2.91 -1.60
C HIS A 159 -12.70 2.82 -0.49
N ILE A 160 -12.44 1.62 0.03
CA ILE A 160 -11.40 1.45 1.05
C ILE A 160 -10.00 1.66 0.49
N ILE A 161 -9.71 1.24 -0.74
CA ILE A 161 -8.44 1.53 -1.40
C ILE A 161 -8.21 3.03 -1.50
N GLU A 162 -9.20 3.77 -2.00
CA GLU A 162 -9.15 5.22 -2.11
C GLU A 162 -8.98 5.89 -0.73
N LYS A 163 -9.75 5.46 0.26
CA LYS A 163 -9.68 5.95 1.63
C LYS A 163 -8.27 5.81 2.22
N HIS A 164 -7.62 4.65 2.05
CA HIS A 164 -6.25 4.45 2.49
C HIS A 164 -5.28 5.41 1.80
N CYS A 165 -5.48 5.64 0.50
CA CYS A 165 -4.70 6.62 -0.24
C CYS A 165 -4.83 8.02 0.35
N GLN A 166 -6.07 8.45 0.62
CA GLN A 166 -6.35 9.77 1.20
C GLN A 166 -5.77 9.93 2.61
N GLN A 167 -5.70 8.86 3.38
CA GLN A 167 -5.09 8.84 4.71
C GLN A 167 -3.57 8.97 4.71
N GLY A 168 -2.90 8.70 3.58
CA GLY A 168 -1.46 8.81 3.46
C GLY A 168 -0.72 7.48 3.40
N VAL A 169 -1.41 6.36 3.13
CA VAL A 169 -0.77 5.05 2.89
C VAL A 169 0.10 5.12 1.64
N ASP A 170 1.33 4.64 1.74
CA ASP A 170 2.34 4.75 0.68
C ASP A 170 2.27 3.64 -0.36
N TYR A 171 1.78 2.45 0.02
CA TYR A 171 1.55 1.32 -0.87
C TYR A 171 0.49 0.38 -0.29
N GLN A 172 -0.11 -0.44 -1.16
CA GLN A 172 -1.18 -1.35 -0.76
C GLN A 172 -0.97 -2.73 -1.37
N THR A 173 -1.32 -3.78 -0.63
CA THR A 173 -1.36 -5.15 -1.15
C THR A 173 -2.75 -5.43 -1.69
N ILE A 174 -2.85 -5.56 -3.00
CA ILE A 174 -4.09 -5.83 -3.71
C ILE A 174 -4.13 -7.30 -4.16
N HIS A 175 -5.16 -8.04 -3.76
CA HIS A 175 -5.32 -9.46 -4.07
C HIS A 175 -5.99 -9.66 -5.44
N ALA A 176 -5.41 -9.15 -6.52
CA ALA A 176 -5.97 -9.21 -7.87
C ALA A 176 -5.78 -10.55 -8.58
N GLY A 177 -4.73 -11.31 -8.23
CA GLY A 177 -4.31 -12.51 -8.98
C GLY A 177 -5.14 -13.77 -8.75
N LEU A 178 -6.10 -13.78 -7.81
CA LEU A 178 -6.98 -14.93 -7.61
C LEU A 178 -8.23 -14.79 -8.49
N LEU A 179 -8.41 -15.72 -9.43
CA LEU A 179 -9.55 -15.76 -10.35
C LEU A 179 -10.52 -16.89 -9.99
N ILE A 180 -11.79 -16.72 -10.39
CA ILE A 180 -12.83 -17.71 -10.11
C ILE A 180 -12.49 -19.10 -10.69
N GLU A 181 -11.82 -19.16 -11.84
CA GLU A 181 -11.35 -20.40 -12.46
C GLU A 181 -10.25 -21.14 -11.68
N HIS A 182 -9.59 -20.45 -10.72
CA HIS A 182 -8.60 -21.06 -9.86
C HIS A 182 -9.22 -21.81 -8.67
N LEU A 183 -10.45 -21.48 -8.28
CA LEU A 183 -11.10 -22.02 -7.09
C LEU A 183 -11.25 -23.55 -7.10
N PRO A 184 -11.62 -24.21 -8.22
CA PRO A 184 -11.64 -25.67 -8.27
C PRO A 184 -10.28 -26.32 -7.99
N LYS A 185 -9.19 -25.66 -8.40
CA LYS A 185 -7.80 -26.15 -8.23
C LYS A 185 -7.34 -26.15 -6.77
N VAL A 186 -7.98 -25.32 -5.94
CA VAL A 186 -7.65 -25.22 -4.49
C VAL A 186 -8.20 -26.38 -3.70
N LYS A 187 -9.29 -27.02 -4.18
CA LYS A 187 -10.04 -28.06 -3.44
C LYS A 187 -9.18 -29.27 -3.04
N GLY A 188 -8.13 -29.58 -3.80
CA GLY A 188 -7.21 -30.68 -3.52
C GLY A 188 -5.97 -30.32 -2.71
N ARG A 189 -5.80 -29.07 -2.32
CA ARG A 189 -4.63 -28.62 -1.56
C ARG A 189 -4.80 -28.89 -0.07
N LEU A 190 -3.73 -29.34 0.60
CA LEU A 190 -3.74 -29.65 2.04
C LEU A 190 -4.13 -28.42 2.89
N THR A 191 -3.61 -27.24 2.56
CA THR A 191 -3.82 -26.00 3.31
C THR A 191 -4.86 -25.07 2.68
N GLY A 192 -5.48 -25.45 1.55
CA GLY A 192 -6.42 -24.60 0.83
C GLY A 192 -5.79 -23.26 0.37
N ILE A 193 -6.45 -22.13 0.64
CA ILE A 193 -5.95 -20.77 0.40
C ILE A 193 -5.35 -20.26 1.71
N VAL A 194 -4.03 -20.15 1.76
CA VAL A 194 -3.29 -19.70 2.97
C VAL A 194 -3.46 -18.21 3.22
N SER A 195 -3.48 -17.40 2.16
CA SER A 195 -3.68 -15.95 2.26
C SER A 195 -5.08 -15.63 2.80
N ARG A 196 -5.15 -14.87 3.91
CA ARG A 196 -6.42 -14.38 4.45
C ARG A 196 -7.23 -13.58 3.43
N GLY A 197 -6.58 -12.61 2.75
CA GLY A 197 -7.23 -11.78 1.72
C GLY A 197 -7.68 -12.60 0.52
N GLY A 198 -6.87 -13.60 0.09
CA GLY A 198 -7.27 -14.54 -0.94
C GLY A 198 -8.48 -15.39 -0.51
N GLY A 199 -8.55 -15.81 0.74
CA GLY A 199 -9.70 -16.53 1.30
C GLY A 199 -10.98 -15.69 1.30
N ILE A 200 -10.90 -14.40 1.67
CA ILE A 200 -12.03 -13.46 1.63
C ILE A 200 -12.54 -13.31 0.20
N LEU A 201 -11.67 -13.06 -0.77
CA LEU A 201 -12.05 -12.91 -2.17
C LEU A 201 -12.60 -14.22 -2.78
N ALA A 202 -12.06 -15.38 -2.40
CA ALA A 202 -12.61 -16.66 -2.82
C ALA A 202 -14.06 -16.83 -2.34
N GLN A 203 -14.33 -16.54 -1.07
CA GLN A 203 -15.70 -16.58 -0.50
C GLN A 203 -16.61 -15.57 -1.21
N TRP A 204 -16.11 -14.37 -1.46
CA TRP A 204 -16.85 -13.33 -2.18
C TRP A 204 -17.24 -13.79 -3.60
N MET A 205 -16.28 -14.31 -4.37
CA MET A 205 -16.52 -14.81 -5.73
C MET A 205 -17.53 -15.98 -5.75
N LEU A 206 -17.45 -16.89 -4.77
CA LEU A 206 -18.36 -18.01 -4.65
C LEU A 206 -19.77 -17.56 -4.30
N TYR A 207 -19.92 -16.60 -3.39
CA TYR A 207 -21.23 -16.10 -2.95
C TYR A 207 -21.92 -15.28 -4.04
N HIS A 208 -21.20 -14.32 -4.63
CA HIS A 208 -21.77 -13.42 -5.63
C HIS A 208 -21.80 -14.00 -7.04
N HIS A 209 -21.20 -15.18 -7.27
CA HIS A 209 -21.05 -15.79 -8.60
C HIS A 209 -20.40 -14.85 -9.64
N LYS A 210 -19.44 -14.04 -9.19
CA LYS A 210 -18.75 -13.03 -10.01
C LYS A 210 -17.23 -13.22 -9.95
N GLN A 211 -16.54 -12.67 -10.95
CA GLN A 211 -15.09 -12.60 -10.97
C GLN A 211 -14.58 -11.62 -9.89
N ASN A 212 -13.35 -11.83 -9.44
CA ASN A 212 -12.65 -10.96 -8.52
C ASN A 212 -12.68 -9.49 -9.01
N PRO A 213 -13.33 -8.56 -8.28
CA PRO A 213 -13.45 -7.17 -8.69
C PRO A 213 -12.10 -6.45 -8.74
N LEU A 214 -11.15 -6.84 -7.91
CA LEU A 214 -9.80 -6.26 -7.91
C LEU A 214 -8.99 -6.67 -9.16
N TYR A 215 -9.41 -7.73 -9.87
CA TYR A 215 -8.88 -8.08 -11.18
C TYR A 215 -9.62 -7.36 -12.31
N THR A 216 -10.96 -7.41 -12.33
CA THR A 216 -11.77 -6.84 -13.42
C THR A 216 -11.78 -5.32 -13.46
N ARG A 217 -11.58 -4.68 -12.30
CA ARG A 217 -11.52 -3.22 -12.13
C ARG A 217 -10.12 -2.73 -11.73
N SER A 218 -9.07 -3.46 -12.17
CA SER A 218 -7.69 -3.16 -11.78
C SER A 218 -7.24 -1.75 -12.16
N GLU A 219 -7.75 -1.20 -13.24
CA GLU A 219 -7.44 0.15 -13.72
C GLU A 219 -7.90 1.25 -12.76
N GLU A 220 -8.92 0.98 -11.93
CA GLU A 220 -9.43 1.95 -10.96
C GLU A 220 -8.54 2.09 -9.72
N HIS A 221 -7.69 1.11 -9.43
CA HIS A 221 -6.79 1.13 -8.28
C HIS A 221 -5.30 1.11 -8.65
N THR A 222 -4.93 0.97 -9.93
CA THR A 222 -3.53 0.99 -10.38
C THR A 222 -3.12 2.28 -11.06
N SER A 223 -4.00 3.27 -11.16
CA SER A 223 -3.80 4.39 -12.03
C SER A 223 -2.76 5.38 -11.50
N GLU A 224 -1.71 5.61 -12.29
CA GLU A 224 -0.85 6.78 -12.21
C GLU A 224 -1.62 8.09 -12.45
N LEU A 225 -2.85 7.99 -12.95
CA LEU A 225 -3.60 9.10 -13.52
C LEU A 225 -4.65 9.69 -12.58
N GLN A 226 -5.07 9.00 -11.52
CA GLN A 226 -6.26 9.40 -10.76
C GLN A 226 -6.06 9.58 -9.26
N SER A 227 -4.94 9.19 -8.69
CA SER A 227 -4.75 9.28 -7.24
C SER A 227 -3.50 10.06 -6.87
N PRO A 228 -3.56 10.89 -5.81
CA PRO A 228 -2.35 11.48 -5.22
C PRO A 228 -1.43 10.42 -4.60
N CYS A 229 -1.80 9.16 -4.67
CA CYS A 229 -1.04 8.03 -4.15
C CYS A 229 -0.26 7.35 -5.26
N ASN A 230 1.03 7.11 -5.02
CA ASN A 230 1.79 6.14 -5.79
C ASN A 230 1.31 4.75 -5.38
N LEU A 231 0.23 4.26 -6.00
CA LEU A 231 -0.21 2.89 -5.84
C LEU A 231 0.78 1.98 -6.56
N VAL A 232 1.37 1.08 -5.82
CA VAL A 232 2.22 0.03 -6.35
C VAL A 232 1.51 -1.29 -6.14
N CYS A 233 1.20 -1.94 -7.25
CA CYS A 233 0.72 -3.32 -7.25
C CYS A 233 1.88 -4.30 -7.17
#